data_5850955913e4ff81bc0c3e3970e02297
#
_entry.id   5850955913e4ff81bc0c3e3970e02297
#
_cell.length_a   1.000
_cell.length_b   1.000
_cell.length_c   1.000
_cell.angle_alpha   90.00
_cell.angle_beta   90.00
_cell.angle_gamma   90.00
#
_symmetry.space_group_name_H-M   'P 1'
#
loop_
_entity.id
_entity.type
_entity.pdbx_description
1 polymer ?
#
loop_
_entity_poly.entity_id
_entity_poly.type
_entity_poly.pdbx_seq_one_letter_code
_entity_poly.pdbx_strand_id
1 'polypeptide(L)'
;MSKIAVVFWSGTGNTEEMANAVAEGAKEADAEVEVFPVDDFNAADMADYNGFLFGCPAMGDEVLEEDSFEPFFTEAETKLNGVPVGLFGSYGWGGGQWMENWIERTKEAGAKFVGSVIAENAPDDTALEDCRKLGEDLAKAV
;
A
#
# COMPACT_ATOMS: atom_id res chain seq x y z
N MET A 1 13.29 1.32 16.94
CA MET A 1 11.89 1.11 16.55
C MET A 1 11.75 1.22 15.05
N SER A 2 11.04 0.28 14.44
CA SER A 2 10.84 0.30 12.99
C SER A 2 9.87 1.39 12.58
N LYS A 3 10.16 2.06 11.48
CA LYS A 3 9.35 3.15 10.98
C LYS A 3 8.73 2.77 9.64
N ILE A 4 7.41 2.85 9.53
CA ILE A 4 6.63 2.43 8.37
C ILE A 4 5.85 3.61 7.83
N ALA A 5 5.85 3.79 6.51
CA ALA A 5 5.00 4.77 5.84
C ALA A 5 3.86 4.06 5.13
N VAL A 6 2.64 4.55 5.32
CA VAL A 6 1.46 4.15 4.55
C VAL A 6 1.19 5.28 3.56
N VAL A 7 1.32 5.01 2.28
CA VAL A 7 1.14 6.02 1.23
C VAL A 7 0.04 5.56 0.30
N PHE A 8 -1.00 6.37 0.13
CA PHE A 8 -2.18 5.94 -0.62
C PHE A 8 -2.79 7.06 -1.45
N TRP A 9 -3.60 6.64 -2.44
CA TRP A 9 -4.50 7.52 -3.16
C TRP A 9 -5.92 6.99 -3.00
N SER A 10 -6.89 7.88 -2.75
CA SER A 10 -8.29 7.47 -2.60
C SER A 10 -9.21 8.53 -3.19
N GLY A 11 -10.14 8.11 -4.03
CA GLY A 11 -11.11 9.02 -4.63
C GLY A 11 -12.46 8.99 -3.90
N THR A 12 -12.86 7.81 -3.41
CA THR A 12 -14.17 7.60 -2.78
C THR A 12 -14.10 7.41 -1.27
N GLY A 13 -12.90 7.25 -0.72
CA GLY A 13 -12.71 6.95 0.69
C GLY A 13 -12.51 5.48 0.99
N ASN A 14 -12.76 4.58 0.02
CA ASN A 14 -12.62 3.14 0.27
C ASN A 14 -11.18 2.73 0.54
N THR A 15 -10.25 3.16 -0.30
CA THR A 15 -8.83 2.84 -0.11
C THR A 15 -8.29 3.56 1.12
N GLU A 16 -8.78 4.76 1.42
CA GLU A 16 -8.39 5.47 2.65
C GLU A 16 -8.78 4.69 3.90
N GLU A 17 -9.97 4.10 3.91
CA GLU A 17 -10.42 3.28 5.02
C GLU A 17 -9.51 2.07 5.21
N MET A 18 -9.08 1.46 4.11
CA MET A 18 -8.10 0.36 4.14
C MET A 18 -6.75 0.85 4.65
N ALA A 19 -6.33 2.05 4.24
CA ALA A 19 -5.06 2.64 4.70
C ALA A 19 -5.04 2.80 6.22
N ASN A 20 -6.15 3.26 6.80
CA ASN A 20 -6.25 3.40 8.24
C ASN A 20 -6.19 2.05 8.95
N ALA A 21 -6.78 1.01 8.36
CA ALA A 21 -6.75 -0.33 8.94
C ALA A 21 -5.35 -0.96 8.92
N VAL A 22 -4.61 -0.83 7.80
CA VAL A 22 -3.24 -1.36 7.75
C VAL A 22 -2.34 -0.62 8.75
N ALA A 23 -2.54 0.69 8.89
CA ALA A 23 -1.78 1.49 9.86
C ALA A 23 -2.04 1.04 11.29
N GLU A 24 -3.32 0.75 11.61
CA GLU A 24 -3.71 0.27 12.92
C GLU A 24 -3.02 -1.05 13.26
N GLY A 25 -3.03 -2.00 12.32
CA GLY A 25 -2.37 -3.29 12.53
C GLY A 25 -0.87 -3.17 12.74
N ALA A 26 -0.21 -2.30 12.00
CA ALA A 26 1.22 -2.07 12.16
C ALA A 26 1.53 -1.43 13.52
N LYS A 27 0.71 -0.49 13.97
CA LYS A 27 0.87 0.15 15.29
C LYS A 27 0.71 -0.85 16.43
N GLU A 28 -0.23 -1.78 16.29
CA GLU A 28 -0.44 -2.82 17.29
C GLU A 28 0.76 -3.75 17.41
N ALA A 29 1.57 -3.85 16.37
CA ALA A 29 2.80 -4.64 16.37
C ALA A 29 4.02 -3.81 16.74
N ASP A 30 3.82 -2.68 17.42
CA ASP A 30 4.86 -1.81 17.97
C ASP A 30 5.71 -1.06 16.95
N ALA A 31 5.25 -0.91 15.72
CA ALA A 31 5.94 -0.09 14.74
C ALA A 31 5.52 1.38 14.86
N GLU A 32 6.42 2.28 14.49
CA GLU A 32 6.08 3.68 14.32
C GLU A 32 5.51 3.84 12.93
N VAL A 33 4.28 4.38 12.81
CA VAL A 33 3.57 4.43 11.53
C VAL A 33 3.12 5.85 11.21
N GLU A 34 3.41 6.29 10.00
CA GLU A 34 2.91 7.56 9.49
C GLU A 34 2.08 7.29 8.25
N VAL A 35 0.92 7.95 8.12
CA VAL A 35 -0.01 7.75 7.02
C VAL A 35 -0.07 9.02 6.17
N PHE A 36 0.12 8.86 4.87
CA PHE A 36 0.14 9.99 3.94
C PHE A 36 -0.75 9.75 2.73
N PRO A 37 -1.62 10.71 2.38
CA PRO A 37 -2.09 10.76 1.00
C PRO A 37 -0.87 10.95 0.09
N VAL A 38 -0.90 10.36 -1.10
CA VAL A 38 0.29 10.36 -1.96
C VAL A 38 0.82 11.75 -2.27
N ASP A 39 -0.07 12.75 -2.38
CA ASP A 39 0.33 14.12 -2.68
C ASP A 39 1.12 14.76 -1.54
N ASP A 40 1.05 14.20 -0.34
CA ASP A 40 1.75 14.71 0.84
C ASP A 40 3.04 13.96 1.13
N PHE A 41 3.43 12.99 0.31
CA PHE A 41 4.63 12.19 0.52
C PHE A 41 5.59 12.33 -0.66
N ASN A 42 6.86 12.55 -0.36
CA ASN A 42 7.89 12.69 -1.38
C ASN A 42 8.75 11.42 -1.41
N ALA A 43 8.94 10.85 -2.59
CA ALA A 43 9.78 9.65 -2.74
C ALA A 43 11.21 9.87 -2.23
N ALA A 44 11.68 11.11 -2.22
CA ALA A 44 13.01 11.41 -1.67
C ALA A 44 13.11 11.12 -0.17
N ASP A 45 11.98 11.07 0.55
CA ASP A 45 11.97 10.80 1.98
C ASP A 45 11.88 9.31 2.31
N MET A 46 11.85 8.44 1.31
CA MET A 46 11.71 7.00 1.52
C MET A 46 12.85 6.40 2.34
N ALA A 47 14.03 6.98 2.26
CA ALA A 47 15.18 6.48 3.03
C ALA A 47 15.00 6.57 4.55
N ASP A 48 14.03 7.38 5.01
CA ASP A 48 13.75 7.55 6.42
C ASP A 48 12.89 6.41 6.99
N TYR A 49 12.43 5.48 6.15
CA TYR A 49 11.49 4.44 6.54
C TYR A 49 12.07 3.05 6.30
N ASN A 50 11.64 2.08 7.11
CA ASN A 50 12.10 0.70 7.02
C ASN A 50 11.19 -0.18 6.16
N GLY A 51 9.95 0.22 5.96
CA GLY A 51 8.99 -0.52 5.14
C GLY A 51 7.84 0.36 4.70
N PHE A 52 7.10 -0.13 3.70
CA PHE A 52 6.01 0.64 3.11
C PHE A 52 4.75 -0.19 2.91
N LEU A 53 3.61 0.47 3.10
CA LEU A 53 2.30 -0.05 2.73
C LEU A 53 1.72 0.93 1.73
N PHE A 54 1.63 0.49 0.47
CA PHE A 54 1.12 1.34 -0.61
C PHE A 54 -0.31 0.97 -0.96
N GLY A 55 -1.18 1.97 -1.08
CA GLY A 55 -2.59 1.75 -1.40
C GLY A 55 -3.04 2.59 -2.58
N CYS A 56 -3.74 1.95 -3.52
CA CYS A 56 -4.29 2.61 -4.69
C CYS A 56 -5.41 1.75 -5.27
N PRO A 57 -6.58 2.34 -5.57
CA PRO A 57 -7.66 1.56 -6.18
C PRO A 57 -7.38 1.26 -7.65
N ALA A 58 -8.12 0.29 -8.18
CA ALA A 58 -8.12 0.03 -9.62
C ALA A 58 -8.81 1.20 -10.34
N MET A 59 -8.18 1.75 -11.35
CA MET A 59 -8.71 2.87 -12.13
C MET A 59 -8.84 2.47 -13.60
N GLY A 60 -9.87 2.98 -14.26
CA GLY A 60 -10.08 2.79 -15.70
C GLY A 60 -9.85 1.34 -16.16
N ASP A 61 -8.84 1.11 -16.95
CA ASP A 61 -8.50 -0.20 -17.51
C ASP A 61 -7.64 -1.04 -16.56
N GLU A 62 -7.96 -1.06 -15.28
CA GLU A 62 -7.23 -1.79 -14.26
C GLU A 62 -5.76 -1.37 -14.17
N VAL A 63 -5.55 -0.07 -13.98
CA VAL A 63 -4.23 0.53 -13.77
C VAL A 63 -4.26 1.34 -12.47
N LEU A 64 -3.07 1.74 -12.00
CA LEU A 64 -2.97 2.66 -10.87
C LEU A 64 -3.49 4.04 -11.29
N GLU A 65 -3.86 4.85 -10.31
CA GLU A 65 -4.31 6.22 -10.58
C GLU A 65 -3.17 6.98 -11.27
N GLU A 66 -3.48 7.60 -12.41
CA GLU A 66 -2.45 8.08 -13.34
C GLU A 66 -1.89 9.47 -13.04
N ASP A 67 -2.66 10.33 -12.35
CA ASP A 67 -2.26 11.73 -12.16
C ASP A 67 -1.30 11.94 -10.99
N SER A 68 -1.47 11.20 -9.93
CA SER A 68 -0.68 11.38 -8.70
C SER A 68 0.06 10.11 -8.29
N PHE A 69 -0.61 8.96 -8.27
CA PHE A 69 -0.02 7.76 -7.74
C PHE A 69 0.99 7.11 -8.69
N GLU A 70 0.64 6.97 -9.96
CA GLU A 70 1.56 6.35 -10.93
C GLU A 70 2.88 7.12 -11.04
N PRO A 71 2.88 8.46 -11.14
CA PRO A 71 4.14 9.20 -11.13
C PRO A 71 4.96 8.98 -9.86
N PHE A 72 4.29 8.94 -8.71
CA PHE A 72 4.96 8.67 -7.45
C PHE A 72 5.58 7.27 -7.45
N PHE A 73 4.80 6.26 -7.83
CA PHE A 73 5.28 4.89 -7.77
C PHE A 73 6.38 4.60 -8.78
N THR A 74 6.34 5.25 -9.94
CA THR A 74 7.42 5.14 -10.93
C THR A 74 8.76 5.56 -10.33
N GLU A 75 8.77 6.59 -9.49
CA GLU A 75 9.97 7.00 -8.79
C GLU A 75 10.27 6.08 -7.60
N ALA A 76 9.23 5.74 -6.82
CA ALA A 76 9.37 4.92 -5.62
C ALA A 76 9.92 3.53 -5.95
N GLU A 77 9.50 2.92 -7.05
CA GLU A 77 9.93 1.55 -7.37
C GLU A 77 11.44 1.44 -7.58
N THR A 78 12.11 2.54 -7.91
CA THR A 78 13.57 2.53 -8.05
C THR A 78 14.30 2.44 -6.72
N LYS A 79 13.57 2.57 -5.61
CA LYS A 79 14.12 2.62 -4.25
C LYS A 79 13.67 1.45 -3.38
N LEU A 80 13.06 0.43 -3.97
CA LEU A 80 12.45 -0.67 -3.19
C LEU A 80 13.32 -1.91 -3.04
N ASN A 81 14.50 -1.95 -3.61
CA ASN A 81 15.36 -3.14 -3.53
C ASN A 81 15.65 -3.52 -2.08
N GLY A 82 15.21 -4.73 -1.70
CA GLY A 82 15.42 -5.24 -0.35
C GLY A 82 14.48 -4.68 0.71
N VAL A 83 13.52 -3.86 0.32
CA VAL A 83 12.62 -3.18 1.26
C VAL A 83 11.30 -3.95 1.42
N PRO A 84 10.83 -4.22 2.66
CA PRO A 84 9.53 -4.86 2.87
C PRO A 84 8.39 -3.97 2.39
N VAL A 85 7.48 -4.54 1.59
CA VAL A 85 6.35 -3.81 1.01
C VAL A 85 5.08 -4.64 1.05
N GLY A 86 3.98 -4.01 1.46
CA GLY A 86 2.63 -4.56 1.33
C GLY A 86 1.79 -3.63 0.45
N LEU A 87 0.82 -4.21 -0.25
CA LEU A 87 -0.03 -3.47 -1.18
C LEU A 87 -1.50 -3.67 -0.82
N PHE A 88 -2.31 -2.65 -1.05
CA PHE A 88 -3.75 -2.76 -0.83
C PHE A 88 -4.52 -1.83 -1.76
N GLY A 89 -5.80 -2.08 -1.92
CA GLY A 89 -6.64 -1.21 -2.70
C GLY A 89 -8.04 -1.76 -2.92
N SER A 90 -8.97 -0.87 -3.27
CA SER A 90 -10.35 -1.23 -3.58
C SER A 90 -10.54 -1.28 -5.10
N TYR A 91 -11.59 -1.97 -5.55
CA TYR A 91 -11.96 -2.03 -6.96
C TYR A 91 -13.47 -2.10 -7.11
N GLY A 92 -14.00 -1.62 -8.23
CA GLY A 92 -15.44 -1.64 -8.49
C GLY A 92 -15.85 -2.70 -9.49
N TRP A 93 -14.94 -3.09 -10.39
CA TRP A 93 -15.18 -4.10 -11.41
C TRP A 93 -13.85 -4.68 -11.86
N GLY A 94 -13.91 -5.69 -12.70
CA GLY A 94 -12.70 -6.41 -13.08
C GLY A 94 -12.39 -7.50 -12.05
N GLY A 95 -11.32 -8.21 -12.23
CA GLY A 95 -10.97 -9.37 -11.40
C GLY A 95 -9.75 -9.17 -10.51
N GLY A 96 -9.35 -7.93 -10.27
CA GLY A 96 -8.15 -7.67 -9.47
C GLY A 96 -6.86 -7.68 -10.28
N GLN A 97 -6.97 -7.61 -11.60
CA GLN A 97 -5.80 -7.67 -12.47
C GLN A 97 -4.81 -6.54 -12.17
N TRP A 98 -5.31 -5.34 -11.82
CA TRP A 98 -4.41 -4.22 -11.48
C TRP A 98 -3.50 -4.57 -10.31
N MET A 99 -4.03 -5.29 -9.34
CA MET A 99 -3.24 -5.69 -8.18
C MET A 99 -2.22 -6.77 -8.55
N GLU A 100 -2.58 -7.74 -9.38
CA GLU A 100 -1.63 -8.75 -9.84
C GLU A 100 -0.47 -8.12 -10.61
N ASN A 101 -0.76 -7.17 -11.48
CA ASN A 101 0.26 -6.43 -12.20
C ASN A 101 1.14 -5.61 -11.26
N TRP A 102 0.53 -5.01 -10.26
CA TRP A 102 1.26 -4.19 -9.28
C TRP A 102 2.16 -5.06 -8.40
N ILE A 103 1.68 -6.22 -7.99
CA ILE A 103 2.49 -7.19 -7.22
C ILE A 103 3.72 -7.59 -8.03
N GLU A 104 3.53 -7.95 -9.29
CA GLU A 104 4.63 -8.34 -10.16
C GLU A 104 5.63 -7.21 -10.33
N ARG A 105 5.15 -6.01 -10.58
CA ARG A 105 5.98 -4.81 -10.71
C ARG A 105 6.78 -4.55 -9.43
N THR A 106 6.16 -4.72 -8.27
CA THR A 106 6.81 -4.54 -6.98
C THR A 106 7.91 -5.58 -6.75
N LYS A 107 7.65 -6.83 -7.10
CA LYS A 107 8.65 -7.89 -7.00
C LYS A 107 9.81 -7.66 -7.97
N GLU A 108 9.53 -7.20 -9.17
CA GLU A 108 10.57 -6.89 -10.15
C GLU A 108 11.47 -5.75 -9.69
N ALA A 109 10.94 -4.86 -8.87
CA ALA A 109 11.73 -3.78 -8.26
C ALA A 109 12.68 -4.27 -7.17
N GLY A 110 12.62 -5.55 -6.82
CA GLY A 110 13.48 -6.13 -5.80
C GLY A 110 12.95 -6.02 -4.39
N ALA A 111 11.71 -5.57 -4.21
CA ALA A 111 11.11 -5.44 -2.88
C ALA A 111 10.88 -6.81 -2.24
N LYS A 112 10.88 -6.81 -0.90
CA LYS A 112 10.46 -7.98 -0.13
C LYS A 112 8.93 -7.89 0.00
N PHE A 113 8.23 -8.52 -0.94
CA PHE A 113 6.77 -8.45 -0.94
C PHE A 113 6.19 -9.28 0.20
N VAL A 114 5.45 -8.62 1.09
CA VAL A 114 4.89 -9.24 2.30
C VAL A 114 3.48 -9.78 2.06
N GLY A 115 2.66 -9.05 1.31
CA GLY A 115 1.30 -9.48 1.05
C GLY A 115 0.47 -8.37 0.43
N SER A 116 -0.78 -8.70 0.09
CA SER A 116 -1.71 -7.73 -0.47
C SER A 116 -3.13 -7.98 0.01
N VAL A 117 -3.94 -6.93 0.01
CA VAL A 117 -5.37 -7.02 0.33
C VAL A 117 -6.16 -6.21 -0.71
N ILE A 118 -7.19 -6.81 -1.26
CA ILE A 118 -8.11 -6.10 -2.16
C ILE A 118 -9.53 -6.19 -1.61
N ALA A 119 -10.34 -5.18 -1.90
CA ALA A 119 -11.74 -5.16 -1.47
C ALA A 119 -12.61 -4.63 -2.61
N GLU A 120 -13.72 -5.31 -2.88
CA GLU A 120 -14.67 -4.86 -3.88
C GLU A 120 -15.54 -3.76 -3.26
N ASN A 121 -15.50 -2.56 -3.88
CA ASN A 121 -16.20 -1.37 -3.37
C ASN A 121 -15.75 -1.03 -1.94
N ALA A 122 -16.68 -0.72 -1.05
CA ALA A 122 -16.33 -0.41 0.33
C ALA A 122 -15.80 -1.65 1.05
N PRO A 123 -14.69 -1.54 1.80
CA PRO A 123 -14.18 -2.71 2.52
C PRO A 123 -15.15 -3.14 3.62
N ASP A 124 -15.44 -4.43 3.68
CA ASP A 124 -16.26 -5.00 4.74
C ASP A 124 -15.37 -5.35 5.95
N ASP A 125 -15.99 -5.91 6.99
CA ASP A 125 -15.25 -6.26 8.21
C ASP A 125 -14.12 -7.25 7.95
N THR A 126 -14.33 -8.21 7.04
CA THR A 126 -13.30 -9.18 6.68
C THR A 126 -12.12 -8.50 5.99
N ALA A 127 -12.40 -7.61 5.04
CA ALA A 127 -11.35 -6.89 4.33
C ALA A 127 -10.56 -6.00 5.29
N LEU A 128 -11.23 -5.31 6.21
CA LEU A 128 -10.55 -4.48 7.20
C LEU A 128 -9.68 -5.31 8.15
N GLU A 129 -10.15 -6.49 8.54
CA GLU A 129 -9.34 -7.40 9.35
C GLU A 129 -8.11 -7.88 8.60
N ASP A 130 -8.27 -8.21 7.31
CA ASP A 130 -7.15 -8.59 6.46
C ASP A 130 -6.14 -7.45 6.32
N CYS A 131 -6.62 -6.20 6.27
CA CYS A 131 -5.75 -5.03 6.24
C CYS A 131 -4.95 -4.91 7.55
N ARG A 132 -5.59 -5.08 8.68
CA ARG A 132 -4.89 -5.05 9.97
C ARG A 132 -3.80 -6.11 10.02
N LYS A 133 -4.11 -7.31 9.53
CA LYS A 133 -3.13 -8.39 9.47
C LYS A 133 -1.96 -8.05 8.54
N LEU A 134 -2.23 -7.45 7.39
CA LEU A 134 -1.17 -7.03 6.48
C LEU A 134 -0.24 -6.03 7.16
N GLY A 135 -0.80 -5.05 7.89
CA GLY A 135 0.00 -4.09 8.64
C GLY A 135 0.87 -4.76 9.70
N GLU A 136 0.29 -5.71 10.42
CA GLU A 136 1.02 -6.48 11.43
C GLU A 136 2.15 -7.29 10.79
N ASP A 137 1.86 -7.98 9.68
CA ASP A 137 2.85 -8.79 8.99
C ASP A 137 4.01 -7.93 8.46
N LEU A 138 3.71 -6.74 7.94
CA LEU A 138 4.75 -5.84 7.49
C LEU A 138 5.61 -5.37 8.65
N ALA A 139 5.01 -5.01 9.77
CA ALA A 139 5.74 -4.55 10.95
C ALA A 139 6.71 -5.63 11.45
N LYS A 140 6.33 -6.90 11.32
CA LYS A 140 7.19 -8.02 11.72
C LYS A 140 8.31 -8.28 10.71
N ALA A 141 8.19 -7.78 9.49
CA ALA A 141 9.18 -7.99 8.43
C ALA A 141 10.28 -6.92 8.41
N VAL A 142 10.08 -5.82 9.08
CA VAL A 142 11.05 -4.72 9.12
C VAL A 142 12.02 -4.81 10.27
#